data_265b81d980a9cea3ca8c61d0d96979d9
#
_entry.id   265b81d980a9cea3ca8c61d0d96979d9
#
_cell.length_a   1.000
_cell.length_b   1.000
_cell.length_c   1.000
_cell.angle_alpha   90.00
_cell.angle_beta   90.00
_cell.angle_gamma   90.00
#
_symmetry.space_group_name_H-M   'P 1'
#
loop_
_entity.id
_entity.type
_entity.pdbx_description
1 polymer ?
#
loop_
_entity_poly.entity_id
_entity_poly.type
_entity_poly.pdbx_seq_one_letter_code
_entity_poly.pdbx_strand_id
1 'polypeptide(L)'
;MTVNVIPFFSPLLPNEIKADMEARLRETGSRVVSPDEFLALKRNEPENVRRQHNSLLVGTGGTENIITGFLDKSGLDPPIVLLAHSERNSLPAAMEVRTYLQKRGVPARLVHAPFSELAKTIHEWSEFSRTEERIRAARLAIVGKPSPWLVASTTSATAVRKRWGTTIIDLPLAELIELLEKPASEETKASLERFMRDAVSNLVPEEDSEKAVLVSQALEELMHKHNLDAVSLECFTLLDKAGVSGCCAVSRLNDLDDVVAGCEGDVPAAFTMMLAKLLTGRPAFMANIAAIDEGTNSIVAAHCSIPTSVVEEYEIVTHFETGKSVAIRGKFPLQPITILKVWGDDLSKYWISKGEATENLVNETGCRTQVRATLAKPVSHLLDGSLGNHHVIVPGDYADMMERFFAFTVRK
;
A
#
# COMPACT_ATOMS: atom_id res chain seq x y z
N MET A 1 13.40 -6.45 -8.92
CA MET A 1 13.39 -7.91 -9.16
C MET A 1 13.02 -8.17 -10.60
N THR A 2 13.60 -9.18 -11.22
CA THR A 2 13.34 -9.47 -12.63
C THR A 2 12.23 -10.50 -12.73
N VAL A 3 11.19 -10.24 -13.53
CA VAL A 3 10.16 -11.25 -13.83
C VAL A 3 10.74 -12.23 -14.84
N ASN A 4 10.69 -13.51 -14.52
CA ASN A 4 10.99 -14.54 -15.49
C ASN A 4 9.74 -14.78 -16.36
N VAL A 5 9.91 -14.70 -17.67
CA VAL A 5 8.91 -15.12 -18.64
C VAL A 5 9.39 -16.40 -19.30
N ILE A 6 8.62 -17.46 -19.17
CA ILE A 6 8.91 -18.78 -19.71
C ILE A 6 8.01 -18.98 -20.93
N PRO A 7 8.52 -18.80 -22.16
CA PRO A 7 7.70 -18.87 -23.36
C PRO A 7 7.51 -20.32 -23.84
N PHE A 8 6.30 -20.63 -24.28
CA PHE A 8 5.93 -21.89 -24.91
C PHE A 8 5.43 -21.63 -26.33
N PHE A 9 6.11 -22.20 -27.29
CA PHE A 9 5.77 -22.10 -28.71
C PHE A 9 5.53 -23.47 -29.31
N SER A 10 4.58 -23.56 -30.24
CA SER A 10 4.40 -24.77 -31.05
C SER A 10 5.70 -25.14 -31.73
N PRO A 11 6.04 -26.44 -31.78
CA PRO A 11 7.18 -26.93 -32.58
C PRO A 11 7.11 -26.52 -34.05
N LEU A 12 5.90 -26.30 -34.56
CA LEU A 12 5.65 -25.90 -35.94
C LEU A 12 5.91 -24.41 -36.22
N LEU A 13 6.13 -23.56 -35.17
CA LEU A 13 6.38 -22.16 -35.35
C LEU A 13 7.82 -21.95 -35.88
N PRO A 14 8.03 -21.15 -36.96
CA PRO A 14 9.36 -20.84 -37.46
C PRO A 14 10.25 -20.20 -36.37
N ASN A 15 11.53 -20.59 -36.34
CA ASN A 15 12.47 -20.11 -35.33
C ASN A 15 12.69 -18.60 -35.38
N GLU A 16 12.63 -17.98 -36.56
CA GLU A 16 12.73 -16.53 -36.72
C GLU A 16 11.61 -15.79 -35.97
N ILE A 17 10.38 -16.31 -36.04
CA ILE A 17 9.23 -15.72 -35.33
C ILE A 17 9.37 -15.93 -33.82
N LYS A 18 9.84 -17.10 -33.36
CA LYS A 18 10.13 -17.34 -31.95
C LYS A 18 11.15 -16.33 -31.44
N ALA A 19 12.25 -16.15 -32.16
CA ALA A 19 13.31 -15.23 -31.80
C ALA A 19 12.84 -13.76 -31.75
N ASP A 20 12.00 -13.32 -32.71
CA ASP A 20 11.38 -11.99 -32.70
C ASP A 20 10.51 -11.78 -31.46
N MET A 21 9.61 -12.72 -31.18
CA MET A 21 8.74 -12.64 -30.00
C MET A 21 9.55 -12.60 -28.69
N GLU A 22 10.59 -13.40 -28.56
CA GLU A 22 11.46 -13.38 -27.39
C GLU A 22 12.27 -12.10 -27.28
N ALA A 23 12.77 -11.54 -28.39
CA ALA A 23 13.49 -10.27 -28.41
C ALA A 23 12.60 -9.14 -27.90
N ARG A 24 11.37 -9.04 -28.41
CA ARG A 24 10.37 -8.06 -27.95
C ARG A 24 10.02 -8.21 -26.47
N LEU A 25 10.00 -9.43 -25.93
CA LEU A 25 9.84 -9.65 -24.48
C LEU A 25 11.06 -9.16 -23.69
N ARG A 26 12.28 -9.35 -24.19
CA ARG A 26 13.49 -8.86 -23.51
C ARG A 26 13.56 -7.33 -23.47
N GLU A 27 13.06 -6.64 -24.50
CA GLU A 27 12.95 -5.18 -24.53
C GLU A 27 12.10 -4.61 -23.38
N THR A 28 11.25 -5.43 -22.77
CA THR A 28 10.42 -5.06 -21.62
C THR A 28 11.18 -5.05 -20.28
N GLY A 29 12.44 -5.43 -20.27
CA GLY A 29 13.23 -5.67 -19.07
C GLY A 29 12.97 -7.02 -18.38
N SER A 30 12.16 -7.89 -19.01
CA SER A 30 11.91 -9.24 -18.51
C SER A 30 13.07 -10.17 -18.83
N ARG A 31 13.32 -11.12 -17.93
CA ARG A 31 14.22 -12.23 -18.21
C ARG A 31 13.46 -13.33 -18.94
N VAL A 32 13.71 -13.51 -20.22
CA VAL A 32 13.15 -14.62 -21.00
C VAL A 32 14.00 -15.84 -20.75
N VAL A 33 13.41 -16.90 -20.18
CA VAL A 33 14.07 -18.14 -19.77
C VAL A 33 13.38 -19.29 -20.47
N SER A 34 14.13 -20.11 -21.21
CA SER A 34 13.53 -21.31 -21.84
C SER A 34 13.05 -22.31 -20.78
N PRO A 35 12.07 -23.19 -21.10
CA PRO A 35 11.60 -24.20 -20.16
C PRO A 35 12.72 -25.08 -19.59
N ASP A 36 13.68 -25.48 -20.42
CA ASP A 36 14.80 -26.33 -20.00
C ASP A 36 15.80 -25.57 -19.12
N GLU A 37 16.10 -24.31 -19.46
CA GLU A 37 16.93 -23.43 -18.63
C GLU A 37 16.28 -23.19 -17.26
N PHE A 38 14.97 -22.96 -17.23
CA PHE A 38 14.24 -22.81 -15.98
C PHE A 38 14.34 -24.04 -15.08
N LEU A 39 14.16 -25.24 -15.65
CA LEU A 39 14.30 -26.50 -14.90
C LEU A 39 15.73 -26.71 -14.39
N ALA A 40 16.75 -26.25 -15.13
CA ALA A 40 18.13 -26.27 -14.70
C ALA A 40 18.40 -25.29 -13.55
N LEU A 41 17.93 -24.04 -13.67
CA LEU A 41 18.04 -23.02 -12.62
C LEU A 41 17.36 -23.51 -11.32
N LYS A 42 16.18 -24.11 -11.43
CA LYS A 42 15.48 -24.62 -10.27
C LYS A 42 16.22 -25.74 -9.54
N ARG A 43 16.91 -26.62 -10.27
CA ARG A 43 17.74 -27.68 -9.66
C ARG A 43 18.95 -27.12 -8.92
N ASN A 44 19.57 -26.08 -9.47
CA ASN A 44 20.81 -25.52 -8.95
C ASN A 44 20.58 -24.45 -7.89
N GLU A 45 19.51 -23.65 -8.01
CA GLU A 45 19.21 -22.50 -7.17
C GLU A 45 17.71 -22.45 -6.80
N PRO A 46 17.18 -23.44 -6.09
CA PRO A 46 15.73 -23.56 -5.84
C PRO A 46 15.14 -22.38 -5.08
N GLU A 47 15.86 -21.83 -4.11
CA GLU A 47 15.41 -20.68 -3.31
C GLU A 47 15.37 -19.38 -4.12
N ASN A 48 16.31 -19.21 -5.05
CA ASN A 48 16.34 -18.04 -5.92
C ASN A 48 15.14 -18.04 -6.88
N VAL A 49 14.82 -19.20 -7.46
CA VAL A 49 13.67 -19.36 -8.35
C VAL A 49 12.34 -19.16 -7.62
N ARG A 50 12.22 -19.61 -6.36
CA ARG A 50 11.03 -19.39 -5.53
C ARG A 50 10.78 -17.94 -5.20
N ARG A 51 11.83 -17.14 -5.08
CA ARG A 51 11.75 -15.70 -4.78
C ARG A 51 11.44 -14.86 -6.02
N GLN A 52 11.55 -15.42 -7.22
CA GLN A 52 11.30 -14.71 -8.47
C GLN A 52 9.86 -14.91 -8.94
N HIS A 53 9.32 -13.89 -9.59
CA HIS A 53 8.02 -14.02 -10.24
C HIS A 53 8.20 -14.77 -11.56
N ASN A 54 7.51 -15.90 -11.69
CA ASN A 54 7.60 -16.77 -12.84
C ASN A 54 6.26 -16.78 -13.58
N SER A 55 6.24 -16.36 -14.84
CA SER A 55 5.06 -16.33 -15.70
C SER A 55 5.27 -17.21 -16.93
N LEU A 56 4.26 -18.00 -17.27
CA LEU A 56 4.27 -18.85 -18.45
C LEU A 56 3.62 -18.11 -19.61
N LEU A 57 4.37 -17.76 -20.65
CA LEU A 57 3.80 -17.20 -21.87
C LEU A 57 3.34 -18.34 -22.78
N VAL A 58 2.05 -18.40 -23.03
CA VAL A 58 1.46 -19.25 -24.06
C VAL A 58 1.62 -18.52 -25.39
N GLY A 59 2.74 -18.72 -26.07
CA GLY A 59 3.08 -18.00 -27.30
C GLY A 59 2.27 -18.42 -28.51
N THR A 60 1.78 -19.67 -28.54
CA THR A 60 0.93 -20.19 -29.62
C THR A 60 -0.02 -21.27 -29.10
N GLY A 61 -1.08 -21.56 -29.86
CA GLY A 61 -1.86 -22.79 -29.69
C GLY A 61 -1.05 -24.05 -29.97
N GLY A 62 -1.55 -25.20 -29.53
CA GLY A 62 -0.88 -26.50 -29.67
C GLY A 62 0.29 -26.68 -28.68
N THR A 63 0.34 -25.88 -27.61
CA THR A 63 1.38 -25.92 -26.55
C THR A 63 0.85 -26.52 -25.25
N GLU A 64 -0.43 -26.83 -25.16
CA GLU A 64 -1.15 -27.21 -23.93
C GLU A 64 -0.48 -28.42 -23.25
N ASN A 65 -0.17 -29.48 -23.99
CA ASN A 65 0.50 -30.67 -23.45
C ASN A 65 1.96 -30.37 -23.02
N ILE A 66 2.64 -29.47 -23.74
CA ILE A 66 4.01 -29.08 -23.42
C ILE A 66 4.01 -28.30 -22.08
N ILE A 67 3.06 -27.37 -21.91
CA ILE A 67 2.92 -26.58 -20.71
C ILE A 67 2.54 -27.46 -19.51
N THR A 68 1.55 -28.35 -19.65
CA THR A 68 1.15 -29.24 -18.55
C THR A 68 2.27 -30.18 -18.14
N GLY A 69 3.00 -30.75 -19.12
CA GLY A 69 4.17 -31.59 -18.86
C GLY A 69 5.34 -30.84 -18.21
N PHE A 70 5.51 -29.54 -18.52
CA PHE A 70 6.45 -28.67 -17.83
C PHE A 70 6.00 -28.40 -16.39
N LEU A 71 4.72 -28.07 -16.17
CA LEU A 71 4.18 -27.81 -14.85
C LEU A 71 4.35 -28.99 -13.89
N ASP A 72 4.12 -30.20 -14.36
CA ASP A 72 4.32 -31.43 -13.56
C ASP A 72 5.78 -31.60 -13.10
N LYS A 73 6.76 -31.10 -13.87
CA LYS A 73 8.20 -31.19 -13.57
C LYS A 73 8.73 -29.97 -12.85
N SER A 74 8.15 -28.80 -13.11
CA SER A 74 8.67 -27.52 -12.62
C SER A 74 8.45 -27.33 -11.12
N GLY A 75 7.36 -27.89 -10.55
CA GLY A 75 6.95 -27.64 -9.17
C GLY A 75 6.88 -26.15 -8.88
N LEU A 76 6.38 -25.36 -9.80
CA LEU A 76 6.07 -23.94 -9.57
C LEU A 76 5.02 -23.82 -8.48
N ASP A 77 5.24 -22.89 -7.58
CA ASP A 77 4.27 -22.60 -6.52
C ASP A 77 3.06 -21.82 -7.08
N PRO A 78 1.83 -22.23 -6.73
CA PRO A 78 0.63 -21.49 -7.13
C PRO A 78 0.60 -20.09 -6.46
N PRO A 79 -0.10 -19.12 -7.10
CA PRO A 79 -0.87 -19.24 -8.32
C PRO A 79 0.02 -19.28 -9.57
N ILE A 80 -0.30 -20.21 -10.50
CA ILE A 80 0.36 -20.27 -11.79
C ILE A 80 -0.12 -19.11 -12.67
N VAL A 81 0.82 -18.30 -13.16
CA VAL A 81 0.52 -17.17 -14.02
C VAL A 81 0.68 -17.55 -15.48
N LEU A 82 -0.42 -17.47 -16.23
CA LEU A 82 -0.46 -17.70 -17.67
C LEU A 82 -0.61 -16.35 -18.37
N LEU A 83 0.31 -16.02 -19.25
CA LEU A 83 0.25 -14.85 -20.13
C LEU A 83 -0.22 -15.30 -21.51
N ALA A 84 -1.21 -14.61 -22.06
CA ALA A 84 -1.75 -14.89 -23.39
C ALA A 84 -1.93 -13.62 -24.19
N HIS A 85 -1.88 -13.73 -25.50
CA HIS A 85 -2.16 -12.65 -26.44
C HIS A 85 -3.20 -13.03 -27.48
N SER A 86 -3.65 -12.07 -28.28
CA SER A 86 -4.78 -12.24 -29.22
C SER A 86 -4.41 -12.99 -30.50
N GLU A 87 -3.12 -13.26 -30.72
CA GLU A 87 -2.64 -13.87 -31.97
C GLU A 87 -2.32 -15.35 -31.79
N ARG A 88 -2.24 -16.10 -32.90
CA ARG A 88 -1.70 -17.47 -32.99
C ARG A 88 -2.35 -18.48 -32.03
N ASN A 89 -3.63 -18.31 -31.72
CA ASN A 89 -4.37 -19.17 -30.78
C ASN A 89 -3.74 -19.24 -29.36
N SER A 90 -3.00 -18.21 -28.97
CA SER A 90 -2.42 -18.10 -27.62
C SER A 90 -3.49 -18.14 -26.53
N LEU A 91 -4.52 -17.29 -26.64
CA LEU A 91 -5.58 -17.21 -25.64
C LEU A 91 -6.40 -18.51 -25.50
N PRO A 92 -6.90 -19.16 -26.58
CA PRO A 92 -7.60 -20.44 -26.44
C PRO A 92 -6.76 -21.51 -25.75
N ALA A 93 -5.48 -21.63 -26.10
CA ALA A 93 -4.57 -22.58 -25.46
C ALA A 93 -4.35 -22.28 -23.97
N ALA A 94 -4.18 -21.01 -23.63
CA ALA A 94 -4.05 -20.58 -22.24
C ALA A 94 -5.34 -20.85 -21.43
N MET A 95 -6.50 -20.67 -22.02
CA MET A 95 -7.80 -21.02 -21.40
C MET A 95 -7.91 -22.51 -21.12
N GLU A 96 -7.47 -23.36 -22.04
CA GLU A 96 -7.47 -24.81 -21.87
C GLU A 96 -6.52 -25.24 -20.73
N VAL A 97 -5.29 -24.72 -20.70
CA VAL A 97 -4.34 -24.96 -19.60
C VAL A 97 -4.90 -24.47 -18.26
N ARG A 98 -5.53 -23.28 -18.22
CA ARG A 98 -6.15 -22.77 -17.01
C ARG A 98 -7.27 -23.67 -16.52
N THR A 99 -8.12 -24.16 -17.42
CA THR A 99 -9.21 -25.09 -17.10
C THR A 99 -8.67 -26.43 -16.57
N TYR A 100 -7.60 -26.95 -17.18
CA TYR A 100 -6.89 -28.13 -16.68
C TYR A 100 -6.40 -27.94 -15.24
N LEU A 101 -5.75 -26.83 -14.94
CA LEU A 101 -5.28 -26.50 -13.58
C LEU A 101 -6.44 -26.37 -12.58
N GLN A 102 -7.53 -25.72 -13.00
CA GLN A 102 -8.73 -25.57 -12.18
C GLN A 102 -9.36 -26.93 -11.81
N LYS A 103 -9.45 -27.88 -12.76
CA LYS A 103 -9.94 -29.23 -12.49
C LYS A 103 -9.06 -29.99 -11.48
N ARG A 104 -7.80 -29.64 -11.35
CA ARG A 104 -6.84 -30.21 -10.38
C ARG A 104 -6.75 -29.44 -9.07
N GLY A 105 -7.58 -28.41 -8.88
CA GLY A 105 -7.56 -27.56 -7.70
C GLY A 105 -6.30 -26.69 -7.59
N VAL A 106 -5.54 -26.49 -8.68
CA VAL A 106 -4.34 -25.67 -8.72
C VAL A 106 -4.75 -24.23 -9.06
N PRO A 107 -4.54 -23.26 -8.15
CA PRO A 107 -4.79 -21.87 -8.44
C PRO A 107 -3.99 -21.39 -9.63
N ALA A 108 -4.67 -20.79 -10.60
CA ALA A 108 -4.03 -20.24 -11.79
C ALA A 108 -4.68 -18.92 -12.20
N ARG A 109 -3.88 -18.03 -12.73
CA ARG A 109 -4.29 -16.75 -13.25
C ARG A 109 -4.00 -16.67 -14.73
N LEU A 110 -5.00 -16.24 -15.50
CA LEU A 110 -4.86 -15.97 -16.93
C LEU A 110 -4.87 -14.45 -17.13
N VAL A 111 -3.81 -13.94 -17.72
CA VAL A 111 -3.64 -12.53 -18.11
C VAL A 111 -3.65 -12.47 -19.63
N HIS A 112 -4.53 -11.67 -20.18
CA HIS A 112 -4.63 -11.46 -21.61
C HIS A 112 -4.40 -9.98 -21.96
N ALA A 113 -3.51 -9.75 -22.91
CA ALA A 113 -3.27 -8.44 -23.50
C ALA A 113 -2.83 -8.62 -24.97
N PRO A 114 -3.03 -7.62 -25.83
CA PRO A 114 -2.36 -7.58 -27.13
C PRO A 114 -0.85 -7.79 -26.95
N PHE A 115 -0.18 -8.47 -27.89
CA PHE A 115 1.25 -8.74 -27.75
C PHE A 115 2.08 -7.46 -27.58
N SER A 116 1.66 -6.36 -28.21
CA SER A 116 2.27 -5.03 -28.05
C SER A 116 2.15 -4.44 -26.64
N GLU A 117 1.17 -4.89 -25.85
CA GLU A 117 0.91 -4.43 -24.49
C GLU A 117 1.40 -5.41 -23.41
N LEU A 118 1.80 -6.62 -23.80
CA LEU A 118 2.33 -7.61 -22.84
C LEU A 118 3.52 -7.06 -22.07
N ALA A 119 4.34 -6.25 -22.71
CA ALA A 119 5.46 -5.53 -22.10
C ALA A 119 5.04 -4.72 -20.88
N LYS A 120 4.02 -3.85 -21.06
CA LYS A 120 3.48 -3.01 -20.01
C LYS A 120 2.88 -3.86 -18.87
N THR A 121 2.15 -4.91 -19.24
CA THR A 121 1.54 -5.82 -18.26
C THR A 121 2.59 -6.55 -17.43
N ILE A 122 3.64 -7.05 -18.06
CA ILE A 122 4.74 -7.74 -17.36
C ILE A 122 5.49 -6.76 -16.45
N HIS A 123 5.71 -5.53 -16.90
CA HIS A 123 6.35 -4.49 -16.09
C HIS A 123 5.50 -4.17 -14.85
N GLU A 124 4.20 -3.90 -15.00
CA GLU A 124 3.28 -3.67 -13.89
C GLU A 124 3.30 -4.84 -12.88
N TRP A 125 3.32 -6.07 -13.37
CA TRP A 125 3.39 -7.26 -12.52
C TRP A 125 4.73 -7.38 -11.78
N SER A 126 5.81 -6.93 -12.40
CA SER A 126 7.12 -6.83 -11.76
C SER A 126 7.09 -5.86 -10.57
N GLU A 127 6.45 -4.70 -10.75
CA GLU A 127 6.26 -3.73 -9.66
C GLU A 127 5.38 -4.29 -8.54
N PHE A 128 4.29 -4.97 -8.89
CA PHE A 128 3.42 -5.65 -7.91
C PHE A 128 4.17 -6.71 -7.10
N SER A 129 5.04 -7.46 -7.75
CA SER A 129 5.87 -8.46 -7.06
C SER A 129 6.84 -7.81 -6.08
N ARG A 130 7.51 -6.71 -6.48
CA ARG A 130 8.38 -5.95 -5.58
C ARG A 130 7.61 -5.40 -4.39
N THR A 131 6.41 -4.86 -4.64
CA THR A 131 5.53 -4.38 -3.58
C THR A 131 5.14 -5.51 -2.63
N GLU A 132 4.73 -6.67 -3.16
CA GLU A 132 4.39 -7.83 -2.32
C GLU A 132 5.58 -8.29 -1.46
N GLU A 133 6.81 -8.24 -1.98
CA GLU A 133 8.01 -8.58 -1.22
C GLU A 133 8.32 -7.58 -0.13
N ARG A 134 8.20 -6.28 -0.42
CA ARG A 134 8.34 -5.24 0.60
C ARG A 134 7.31 -5.41 1.70
N ILE A 135 6.05 -5.65 1.36
CA ILE A 135 4.97 -5.95 2.33
C ILE A 135 5.32 -7.19 3.16
N ARG A 136 5.83 -8.24 2.53
CA ARG A 136 6.20 -9.50 3.20
C ARG A 136 7.33 -9.32 4.21
N ALA A 137 8.29 -8.48 3.90
CA ALA A 137 9.43 -8.17 4.77
C ALA A 137 9.08 -7.13 5.84
N ALA A 138 8.00 -6.37 5.66
CA ALA A 138 7.66 -5.22 6.47
C ALA A 138 7.39 -5.57 7.94
N ARG A 139 7.79 -4.63 8.81
CA ARG A 139 7.60 -4.64 10.25
C ARG A 139 6.76 -3.43 10.65
N LEU A 140 5.54 -3.66 11.11
CA LEU A 140 4.59 -2.64 11.54
C LEU A 140 4.42 -2.72 13.05
N ALA A 141 4.69 -1.65 13.78
CA ALA A 141 4.50 -1.61 15.22
C ALA A 141 3.24 -0.86 15.64
N ILE A 142 2.61 -1.35 16.71
CA ILE A 142 1.67 -0.57 17.51
C ILE A 142 2.48 0.01 18.66
N VAL A 143 2.56 1.33 18.76
CA VAL A 143 3.21 2.04 19.88
C VAL A 143 2.13 2.41 20.89
N GLY A 144 2.01 1.62 21.95
CA GLY A 144 0.91 1.64 22.89
C GLY A 144 -0.15 0.58 22.56
N LYS A 145 -1.41 0.98 22.50
CA LYS A 145 -2.55 0.13 22.20
C LYS A 145 -3.48 0.76 21.18
N PRO A 146 -4.29 -0.03 20.46
CA PRO A 146 -5.40 0.52 19.70
C PRO A 146 -6.35 1.31 20.61
N SER A 147 -6.82 2.45 20.13
CA SER A 147 -7.83 3.25 20.84
C SER A 147 -9.09 2.43 21.11
N PRO A 148 -9.70 2.55 22.30
CA PRO A 148 -10.80 1.65 22.71
C PRO A 148 -12.08 1.78 21.88
N TRP A 149 -12.22 2.86 21.11
CA TRP A 149 -13.34 3.05 20.18
C TRP A 149 -13.13 2.36 18.83
N LEU A 150 -11.94 1.86 18.53
CA LEU A 150 -11.65 1.10 17.31
C LEU A 150 -12.11 -0.37 17.46
N VAL A 151 -13.39 -0.57 17.80
CA VAL A 151 -13.95 -1.89 18.14
C VAL A 151 -14.01 -2.87 16.96
N ALA A 152 -13.97 -2.37 15.72
CA ALA A 152 -13.99 -3.15 14.48
C ALA A 152 -12.69 -3.07 13.68
N SER A 153 -11.81 -2.11 13.98
CA SER A 153 -10.52 -1.93 13.30
C SER A 153 -9.42 -2.75 13.96
N THR A 154 -9.71 -4.05 14.18
CA THR A 154 -8.81 -5.01 14.81
C THR A 154 -8.26 -5.99 13.78
N THR A 155 -7.08 -6.54 14.04
CA THR A 155 -6.42 -7.53 13.20
C THR A 155 -5.79 -8.64 14.06
N SER A 156 -5.60 -9.81 13.44
CA SER A 156 -4.80 -10.88 14.02
C SER A 156 -3.37 -10.83 13.47
N ALA A 157 -2.38 -10.54 14.29
CA ALA A 157 -0.98 -10.53 13.88
C ALA A 157 -0.55 -11.84 13.19
N THR A 158 -1.04 -12.97 13.70
CA THR A 158 -0.79 -14.29 13.09
C THR A 158 -1.46 -14.44 11.72
N ALA A 159 -2.70 -13.96 11.57
CA ALA A 159 -3.40 -14.03 10.30
C ALA A 159 -2.77 -13.10 9.25
N VAL A 160 -2.38 -11.88 9.64
CA VAL A 160 -1.66 -10.93 8.78
C VAL A 160 -0.32 -11.52 8.33
N ARG A 161 0.45 -12.09 9.27
CA ARG A 161 1.72 -12.75 8.94
C ARG A 161 1.54 -13.92 7.96
N LYS A 162 0.50 -14.73 8.16
CA LYS A 162 0.17 -15.84 7.25
C LYS A 162 -0.20 -15.33 5.85
N ARG A 163 -1.00 -14.27 5.78
CA ARG A 163 -1.52 -13.73 4.51
C ARG A 163 -0.49 -12.89 3.74
N TRP A 164 0.16 -11.96 4.42
CA TRP A 164 1.03 -10.96 3.81
C TRP A 164 2.52 -11.19 4.09
N GLY A 165 2.87 -11.91 5.14
CA GLY A 165 4.24 -12.04 5.64
C GLY A 165 4.65 -10.92 6.60
N THR A 166 3.92 -9.81 6.63
CA THR A 166 4.16 -8.64 7.50
C THR A 166 4.18 -9.06 8.97
N THR A 167 5.16 -8.57 9.71
CA THR A 167 5.26 -8.77 11.15
C THR A 167 4.64 -7.60 11.89
N ILE A 168 3.61 -7.85 12.71
CA ILE A 168 3.05 -6.85 13.63
C ILE A 168 3.74 -6.99 14.98
N ILE A 169 4.13 -5.87 15.59
CA ILE A 169 4.90 -5.80 16.84
C ILE A 169 4.19 -4.85 17.80
N ASP A 170 3.98 -5.29 19.03
CA ASP A 170 3.47 -4.44 20.09
C ASP A 170 4.65 -3.82 20.85
N LEU A 171 4.72 -2.49 20.91
CA LEU A 171 5.71 -1.73 21.67
C LEU A 171 5.01 -0.95 22.78
N PRO A 172 5.55 -0.97 24.01
CA PRO A 172 4.98 -0.18 25.10
C PRO A 172 5.04 1.32 24.80
N LEU A 173 3.97 2.07 25.05
CA LEU A 173 3.98 3.52 24.95
C LEU A 173 5.04 4.16 25.88
N ALA A 174 5.34 3.51 27.02
CA ALA A 174 6.38 3.93 27.96
C ALA A 174 7.75 4.07 27.29
N GLU A 175 8.08 3.17 26.34
CA GLU A 175 9.35 3.23 25.61
C GLU A 175 9.47 4.53 24.77
N LEU A 176 8.38 4.99 24.17
CA LEU A 176 8.33 6.27 23.47
C LEU A 176 8.45 7.44 24.48
N ILE A 177 7.72 7.38 25.60
CA ILE A 177 7.74 8.44 26.62
C ILE A 177 9.14 8.60 27.22
N GLU A 178 9.86 7.54 27.47
CA GLU A 178 11.25 7.59 27.96
C GLU A 178 12.19 8.31 26.96
N LEU A 179 11.94 8.16 25.65
CA LEU A 179 12.70 8.84 24.63
C LEU A 179 12.44 10.37 24.59
N LEU A 180 11.24 10.82 25.02
CA LEU A 180 10.91 12.24 25.10
C LEU A 180 11.69 12.98 26.19
N GLU A 181 12.30 12.28 27.14
CA GLU A 181 13.16 12.89 28.17
C GLU A 181 14.54 13.29 27.60
N LYS A 182 14.88 12.83 26.40
CA LYS A 182 16.12 13.20 25.72
C LYS A 182 16.04 14.63 25.17
N PRO A 183 17.13 15.40 25.25
CA PRO A 183 17.15 16.73 24.64
C PRO A 183 17.03 16.64 23.11
N ALA A 184 16.45 17.69 22.51
CA ALA A 184 16.40 17.80 21.06
C ALA A 184 17.81 17.81 20.46
N SER A 185 18.02 17.02 19.43
CA SER A 185 19.25 17.07 18.64
C SER A 185 19.30 18.38 17.82
N GLU A 186 20.48 18.77 17.35
CA GLU A 186 20.61 19.95 16.46
C GLU A 186 19.83 19.75 15.16
N GLU A 187 19.76 18.51 14.66
CA GLU A 187 18.94 18.16 13.51
C GLU A 187 17.43 18.35 13.78
N THR A 188 16.98 17.96 14.97
CA THR A 188 15.60 18.14 15.41
C THR A 188 15.25 19.62 15.53
N LYS A 189 16.13 20.45 16.09
CA LYS A 189 15.95 21.90 16.18
C LYS A 189 15.84 22.52 14.79
N ALA A 190 16.76 22.21 13.89
CA ALA A 190 16.73 22.70 12.50
C ALA A 190 15.46 22.22 11.75
N SER A 191 14.98 21.03 12.08
CA SER A 191 13.73 20.49 11.52
C SER A 191 12.50 21.21 12.07
N LEU A 192 12.50 21.58 13.37
CA LEU A 192 11.46 22.41 13.97
C LEU A 192 11.40 23.80 13.33
N GLU A 193 12.56 24.47 13.19
CA GLU A 193 12.63 25.78 12.55
C GLU A 193 12.07 25.74 11.12
N ARG A 194 12.39 24.72 10.34
CA ARG A 194 11.79 24.56 9.01
C ARG A 194 10.29 24.35 9.07
N PHE A 195 9.82 23.44 9.93
CA PHE A 195 8.40 23.14 10.07
C PHE A 195 7.59 24.38 10.47
N MET A 196 8.11 25.19 11.39
CA MET A 196 7.45 26.43 11.82
C MET A 196 7.50 27.53 10.74
N ARG A 197 8.63 27.67 10.05
CA ARG A 197 8.82 28.67 8.99
C ARG A 197 7.95 28.39 7.76
N ASP A 198 7.78 27.13 7.41
CA ASP A 198 7.08 26.69 6.19
C ASP A 198 5.54 26.70 6.40
N ALA A 199 5.07 26.79 7.65
CA ALA A 199 3.66 26.97 7.98
C ALA A 199 3.20 28.41 7.66
N VAL A 200 1.99 28.56 7.08
CA VAL A 200 1.40 29.88 6.81
C VAL A 200 0.98 30.58 8.09
N SER A 201 0.66 29.83 9.13
CA SER A 201 0.45 30.35 10.48
C SER A 201 0.80 29.32 11.55
N ASN A 202 1.23 29.81 12.71
CA ASN A 202 1.39 29.02 13.93
C ASN A 202 0.52 29.63 15.04
N LEU A 203 -0.53 28.90 15.42
CA LEU A 203 -1.53 29.32 16.42
C LEU A 203 -1.37 28.60 17.76
N VAL A 204 -0.22 27.95 17.99
CA VAL A 204 0.10 27.27 19.24
C VAL A 204 1.34 27.88 19.89
N PRO A 205 1.54 27.72 21.21
CA PRO A 205 2.79 28.08 21.85
C PRO A 205 3.99 27.37 21.23
N GLU A 206 5.14 28.06 21.14
CA GLU A 206 6.38 27.47 20.60
C GLU A 206 6.79 26.23 21.37
N GLU A 207 6.64 26.21 22.69
CA GLU A 207 6.88 25.05 23.56
C GLU A 207 6.08 23.80 23.13
N ASP A 208 4.82 23.99 22.70
CA ASP A 208 4.00 22.86 22.20
C ASP A 208 4.52 22.33 20.86
N SER A 209 5.00 23.23 19.99
CA SER A 209 5.64 22.84 18.72
C SER A 209 6.96 22.10 18.95
N GLU A 210 7.78 22.55 19.90
CA GLU A 210 9.00 21.84 20.31
C GLU A 210 8.72 20.43 20.80
N LYS A 211 7.76 20.28 21.74
CA LYS A 211 7.34 18.97 22.24
C LYS A 211 6.82 18.06 21.13
N ALA A 212 6.03 18.59 20.20
CA ALA A 212 5.48 17.82 19.09
C ALA A 212 6.57 17.33 18.12
N VAL A 213 7.62 18.12 17.90
CA VAL A 213 8.77 17.69 17.08
C VAL A 213 9.66 16.70 17.82
N LEU A 214 9.79 16.80 19.14
CA LEU A 214 10.45 15.76 19.95
C LEU A 214 9.76 14.39 19.82
N VAL A 215 8.43 14.36 19.73
CA VAL A 215 7.70 13.09 19.45
C VAL A 215 8.10 12.52 18.09
N SER A 216 8.31 13.37 17.08
CA SER A 216 8.81 12.89 15.77
C SER A 216 10.19 12.26 15.90
N GLN A 217 11.14 12.92 16.56
CA GLN A 217 12.48 12.39 16.81
C GLN A 217 12.42 11.05 17.58
N ALA A 218 11.63 11.00 18.64
CA ALA A 218 11.50 9.82 19.47
C ALA A 218 10.90 8.63 18.68
N LEU A 219 9.92 8.90 17.83
CA LEU A 219 9.36 7.86 16.95
C LEU A 219 10.36 7.39 15.89
N GLU A 220 11.12 8.30 15.27
CA GLU A 220 12.20 7.95 14.33
C GLU A 220 13.26 7.06 15.00
N GLU A 221 13.69 7.42 16.21
CA GLU A 221 14.64 6.62 16.99
C GLU A 221 14.06 5.24 17.32
N LEU A 222 12.78 5.18 17.73
CA LEU A 222 12.09 3.93 18.03
C LEU A 222 11.98 3.05 16.77
N MET A 223 11.62 3.64 15.63
CA MET A 223 11.54 2.94 14.36
C MET A 223 12.88 2.38 13.93
N HIS A 224 13.93 3.16 14.04
CA HIS A 224 15.30 2.71 13.75
C HIS A 224 15.74 1.58 14.69
N LYS A 225 15.53 1.74 16.01
CA LYS A 225 15.90 0.74 17.04
C LYS A 225 15.26 -0.62 16.77
N HIS A 226 14.01 -0.64 16.37
CA HIS A 226 13.23 -1.85 16.12
C HIS A 226 13.16 -2.27 14.65
N ASN A 227 13.86 -1.55 13.77
CA ASN A 227 13.86 -1.77 12.31
C ASN A 227 12.45 -1.86 11.75
N LEU A 228 11.68 -0.76 11.92
CA LEU A 228 10.26 -0.67 11.54
C LEU A 228 10.08 0.08 10.23
N ASP A 229 9.18 -0.42 9.39
CA ASP A 229 8.73 0.24 8.15
C ASP A 229 7.47 1.08 8.39
N ALA A 230 6.70 0.72 9.40
CA ALA A 230 5.47 1.44 9.75
C ALA A 230 5.19 1.39 11.27
N VAL A 231 4.51 2.43 11.75
CA VAL A 231 4.00 2.51 13.13
C VAL A 231 2.53 2.95 13.15
N SER A 232 1.81 2.57 14.19
CA SER A 232 0.54 3.19 14.56
C SER A 232 0.60 3.59 16.03
N LEU A 233 0.40 4.88 16.32
CA LEU A 233 0.64 5.47 17.64
C LEU A 233 -0.66 5.61 18.43
N GLU A 234 -0.65 5.22 19.70
CA GLU A 234 -1.71 5.51 20.68
C GLU A 234 -1.71 7.01 21.09
N CYS A 235 -2.23 7.87 20.20
CA CYS A 235 -2.11 9.32 20.29
C CYS A 235 -2.76 9.92 21.54
N PHE A 236 -3.95 9.46 21.93
CA PHE A 236 -4.72 10.02 23.03
C PHE A 236 -4.10 9.71 24.39
N THR A 237 -3.60 8.49 24.60
CA THR A 237 -2.89 8.16 25.83
C THR A 237 -1.55 8.91 25.92
N LEU A 238 -0.88 9.15 24.80
CA LEU A 238 0.31 9.98 24.76
C LEU A 238 -0.02 11.41 25.20
N LEU A 239 -1.11 11.98 24.69
CA LEU A 239 -1.57 13.32 25.06
C LEU A 239 -1.90 13.42 26.56
N ASP A 240 -2.57 12.40 27.11
CA ASP A 240 -2.90 12.35 28.53
C ASP A 240 -1.65 12.26 29.43
N LYS A 241 -0.71 11.38 29.08
CA LYS A 241 0.47 11.11 29.91
C LYS A 241 1.62 12.09 29.73
N ALA A 242 1.87 12.56 28.51
CA ALA A 242 3.01 13.41 28.18
C ALA A 242 2.61 14.85 27.80
N GLY A 243 1.31 15.15 27.74
CA GLY A 243 0.81 16.49 27.40
C GLY A 243 1.03 16.88 25.93
N VAL A 244 1.35 15.92 25.06
CA VAL A 244 1.66 16.17 23.65
C VAL A 244 0.92 15.17 22.75
N SER A 245 0.31 15.68 21.65
CA SER A 245 -0.36 14.86 20.66
C SER A 245 0.64 14.22 19.68
N GLY A 246 0.25 13.08 19.08
CA GLY A 246 1.03 12.44 18.01
C GLY A 246 0.83 13.03 16.62
N CYS A 247 -0.12 13.97 16.44
CA CYS A 247 -0.57 14.42 15.12
C CYS A 247 0.56 15.00 14.25
N CYS A 248 1.38 15.87 14.84
CA CYS A 248 2.55 16.44 14.15
C CYS A 248 3.57 15.38 13.78
N ALA A 249 3.88 14.46 14.68
CA ALA A 249 4.83 13.39 14.44
C ALA A 249 4.37 12.44 13.32
N VAL A 250 3.08 12.04 13.35
CA VAL A 250 2.47 11.23 12.29
C VAL A 250 2.50 11.95 10.95
N SER A 251 2.17 13.26 10.92
CA SER A 251 2.26 14.09 9.71
C SER A 251 3.67 14.07 9.12
N ARG A 252 4.68 14.38 9.91
CA ARG A 252 6.07 14.52 9.48
C ARG A 252 6.74 13.22 9.08
N LEU A 253 6.48 12.13 9.81
CA LEU A 253 7.01 10.81 9.46
C LEU A 253 6.49 10.35 8.10
N ASN A 254 5.25 10.67 7.75
CA ASN A 254 4.71 10.32 6.43
C ASN A 254 5.33 11.14 5.29
N ASP A 255 5.98 12.26 5.57
CA ASP A 255 6.75 13.03 4.57
C ASP A 255 8.12 12.39 4.25
N LEU A 256 8.61 11.44 5.07
CA LEU A 256 9.82 10.68 4.82
C LEU A 256 9.56 9.55 3.79
N ASP A 257 10.57 9.20 3.01
CA ASP A 257 10.40 8.25 1.88
C ASP A 257 10.08 6.82 2.31
N ASP A 258 10.75 6.31 3.34
CA ASP A 258 10.77 4.87 3.64
C ASP A 258 9.91 4.46 4.85
N VAL A 259 9.18 5.38 5.45
CA VAL A 259 8.41 5.10 6.66
C VAL A 259 6.95 5.51 6.53
N VAL A 260 6.09 4.90 7.34
CA VAL A 260 4.67 5.24 7.45
C VAL A 260 4.27 5.35 8.92
N ALA A 261 3.50 6.36 9.25
CA ALA A 261 2.93 6.54 10.58
C ALA A 261 1.42 6.68 10.50
N GLY A 262 0.72 5.85 11.26
CA GLY A 262 -0.72 5.94 11.50
C GLY A 262 -1.03 6.46 12.91
N CYS A 263 -2.28 6.79 13.15
CA CYS A 263 -2.78 7.30 14.41
C CYS A 263 -3.67 6.27 15.12
N GLU A 264 -3.92 6.48 16.40
CA GLU A 264 -4.89 5.74 17.23
C GLU A 264 -4.60 4.25 17.41
N GLY A 265 -3.41 3.76 17.07
CA GLY A 265 -3.11 2.33 17.10
C GLY A 265 -3.87 1.53 16.03
N ASP A 266 -4.44 2.21 15.00
CA ASP A 266 -5.20 1.57 13.91
C ASP A 266 -4.22 0.87 12.95
N VAL A 267 -4.08 -0.44 13.10
CA VAL A 267 -3.23 -1.29 12.25
C VAL A 267 -3.77 -1.39 10.83
N PRO A 268 -5.08 -1.63 10.58
CA PRO A 268 -5.65 -1.59 9.24
C PRO A 268 -5.35 -0.31 8.48
N ALA A 269 -5.48 0.86 9.13
CA ALA A 269 -5.17 2.14 8.50
C ALA A 269 -3.68 2.30 8.19
N ALA A 270 -2.80 2.01 9.16
CA ALA A 270 -1.34 2.08 8.94
C ALA A 270 -0.88 1.11 7.83
N PHE A 271 -1.42 -0.11 7.80
CA PHE A 271 -1.14 -1.06 6.72
C PHE A 271 -1.65 -0.56 5.37
N THR A 272 -2.85 0.05 5.34
CA THR A 272 -3.42 0.63 4.10
C THR A 272 -2.55 1.78 3.59
N MET A 273 -2.05 2.66 4.49
CA MET A 273 -1.12 3.74 4.14
C MET A 273 0.20 3.20 3.60
N MET A 274 0.75 2.17 4.23
CA MET A 274 1.98 1.51 3.79
C MET A 274 1.80 0.89 2.39
N LEU A 275 0.71 0.18 2.17
CA LEU A 275 0.37 -0.39 0.87
C LEU A 275 0.24 0.72 -0.20
N ALA A 276 -0.49 1.78 0.11
CA ALA A 276 -0.68 2.92 -0.79
C ALA A 276 0.66 3.56 -1.18
N LYS A 277 1.53 3.82 -0.20
CA LYS A 277 2.86 4.41 -0.42
C LYS A 277 3.76 3.49 -1.24
N LEU A 278 3.76 2.18 -0.97
CA LEU A 278 4.53 1.21 -1.73
C LEU A 278 4.10 1.10 -3.21
N LEU A 279 2.81 1.25 -3.47
CA LEU A 279 2.26 1.18 -4.83
C LEU A 279 2.40 2.48 -5.63
N THR A 280 2.32 3.63 -4.96
CA THR A 280 2.23 4.93 -5.63
C THR A 280 3.47 5.81 -5.49
N GLY A 281 4.35 5.49 -4.53
CA GLY A 281 5.46 6.36 -4.13
C GLY A 281 4.99 7.67 -3.47
N ARG A 282 3.70 7.79 -3.10
CA ARG A 282 3.11 9.00 -2.57
C ARG A 282 2.73 8.84 -1.10
N PRO A 283 2.95 9.85 -0.25
CA PRO A 283 2.35 9.89 1.06
C PRO A 283 0.82 9.87 0.97
N ALA A 284 0.19 9.28 1.99
CA ALA A 284 -1.25 9.12 2.04
C ALA A 284 -1.83 9.82 3.26
N PHE A 285 -3.04 10.36 3.11
CA PHE A 285 -3.81 10.99 4.17
C PHE A 285 -4.76 9.97 4.81
N MET A 286 -4.52 9.62 6.08
CA MET A 286 -5.44 8.87 6.93
C MET A 286 -6.55 9.79 7.40
N ALA A 287 -7.81 9.43 7.17
CA ALA A 287 -8.94 10.30 7.49
C ALA A 287 -10.19 9.54 7.96
N ASN A 288 -10.95 10.17 8.85
CA ASN A 288 -12.33 9.79 9.17
C ASN A 288 -13.26 10.24 8.04
N ILE A 289 -14.31 9.48 7.78
CA ILE A 289 -15.44 9.96 6.98
C ILE A 289 -16.36 10.73 7.92
N ALA A 290 -16.18 12.06 7.97
CA ALA A 290 -16.87 12.94 8.91
C ALA A 290 -18.30 13.28 8.49
N ALA A 291 -18.58 13.25 7.17
CA ALA A 291 -19.91 13.46 6.62
C ALA A 291 -20.08 12.73 5.28
N ILE A 292 -21.32 12.40 4.95
CA ILE A 292 -21.73 11.80 3.68
C ILE A 292 -22.91 12.61 3.14
N ASP A 293 -22.87 12.92 1.84
CA ASP A 293 -23.98 13.51 1.10
C ASP A 293 -24.30 12.63 -0.12
N GLU A 294 -25.38 11.89 -0.03
CA GLU A 294 -25.84 11.01 -1.11
C GLU A 294 -26.34 11.78 -2.34
N GLY A 295 -26.85 13.00 -2.15
CA GLY A 295 -27.36 13.83 -3.23
C GLY A 295 -26.27 14.29 -4.20
N THR A 296 -25.09 14.57 -3.70
CA THR A 296 -23.89 14.95 -4.48
C THR A 296 -22.91 13.80 -4.65
N ASN A 297 -23.21 12.61 -4.11
CA ASN A 297 -22.32 11.46 -4.04
C ASN A 297 -20.95 11.84 -3.48
N SER A 298 -20.91 12.57 -2.37
CA SER A 298 -19.69 13.10 -1.77
C SER A 298 -19.54 12.74 -0.30
N ILE A 299 -18.28 12.80 0.15
CA ILE A 299 -17.87 12.64 1.55
C ILE A 299 -17.16 13.90 2.03
N VAL A 300 -17.09 14.08 3.35
CA VAL A 300 -16.09 14.93 3.99
C VAL A 300 -15.11 14.03 4.73
N ALA A 301 -13.87 14.04 4.31
CA ALA A 301 -12.77 13.35 4.96
C ALA A 301 -12.03 14.31 5.91
N ALA A 302 -11.79 13.90 7.16
CA ALA A 302 -11.19 14.78 8.15
C ALA A 302 -10.19 14.05 9.06
N HIS A 303 -9.04 14.68 9.32
CA HIS A 303 -8.07 14.24 10.33
C HIS A 303 -7.12 15.37 10.75
N CYS A 304 -6.30 15.12 11.80
CA CYS A 304 -5.37 16.11 12.36
C CYS A 304 -3.90 15.88 11.97
N SER A 305 -3.59 14.84 11.18
CA SER A 305 -2.24 14.34 10.91
C SER A 305 -1.93 14.20 9.42
N ILE A 306 -2.45 15.12 8.60
CA ILE A 306 -2.15 15.11 7.17
C ILE A 306 -0.65 15.33 6.94
N PRO A 307 0.03 14.58 6.05
CA PRO A 307 1.40 14.86 5.66
C PRO A 307 1.53 16.25 5.03
N THR A 308 2.55 17.02 5.42
CA THR A 308 2.70 18.39 4.89
C THR A 308 3.08 18.41 3.41
N SER A 309 3.69 17.37 2.91
CA SER A 309 4.06 17.21 1.49
C SER A 309 2.87 16.96 0.55
N VAL A 310 1.68 16.63 1.07
CA VAL A 310 0.48 16.41 0.23
C VAL A 310 -0.48 17.60 0.21
N VAL A 311 -0.12 18.71 0.84
CA VAL A 311 -0.94 19.92 0.91
C VAL A 311 -0.25 21.10 0.23
N GLU A 312 -1.03 22.08 -0.24
CA GLU A 312 -0.50 23.31 -0.84
C GLU A 312 0.12 24.23 0.21
N GLU A 313 -0.50 24.28 1.39
CA GLU A 313 -0.09 25.05 2.55
C GLU A 313 -0.67 24.44 3.82
N TYR A 314 -0.08 24.71 4.96
CA TYR A 314 -0.57 24.23 6.25
C TYR A 314 -0.44 25.26 7.37
N GLU A 315 -1.31 25.13 8.35
CA GLU A 315 -1.27 25.84 9.62
C GLU A 315 -0.96 24.88 10.76
N ILE A 316 -0.22 25.35 11.74
CA ILE A 316 0.02 24.69 13.02
C ILE A 316 -1.06 25.16 13.99
N VAL A 317 -1.93 24.25 14.40
CA VAL A 317 -3.11 24.55 15.22
C VAL A 317 -3.19 23.60 16.42
N THR A 318 -4.08 23.89 17.39
CA THR A 318 -4.30 22.97 18.51
C THR A 318 -5.09 21.74 18.10
N HIS A 319 -4.89 20.62 18.81
CA HIS A 319 -5.74 19.44 18.69
C HIS A 319 -7.20 19.80 18.99
N PHE A 320 -8.15 19.40 18.11
CA PHE A 320 -9.50 19.97 18.15
C PHE A 320 -10.29 19.58 19.40
N GLU A 321 -10.19 18.33 19.88
CA GLU A 321 -10.96 17.86 21.04
C GLU A 321 -10.46 18.42 22.35
N THR A 322 -9.18 18.70 22.48
CA THR A 322 -8.56 19.10 23.74
C THR A 322 -8.15 20.56 23.78
N GLY A 323 -8.04 21.24 22.65
CA GLY A 323 -7.51 22.57 22.53
C GLY A 323 -6.04 22.71 22.93
N LYS A 324 -5.30 21.60 23.08
CA LYS A 324 -3.91 21.54 23.53
C LYS A 324 -3.03 20.95 22.43
N SER A 325 -1.69 21.12 22.58
CA SER A 325 -0.68 20.53 21.73
C SER A 325 -0.89 20.87 20.24
N VAL A 326 -0.30 20.12 19.33
CA VAL A 326 -0.20 20.43 17.90
C VAL A 326 -1.04 19.48 17.05
N ALA A 327 -1.77 20.07 16.12
CA ALA A 327 -2.42 19.39 15.00
C ALA A 327 -2.12 20.15 13.70
N ILE A 328 -2.29 19.52 12.57
CA ILE A 328 -2.07 20.11 11.25
C ILE A 328 -3.40 20.42 10.59
N ARG A 329 -3.57 21.67 10.16
CA ARG A 329 -4.65 22.07 9.25
C ARG A 329 -4.02 22.30 7.87
N GLY A 330 -4.21 21.36 6.97
CA GLY A 330 -3.66 21.42 5.62
C GLY A 330 -4.71 21.84 4.61
N LYS A 331 -4.30 22.61 3.59
CA LYS A 331 -5.09 22.89 2.40
C LYS A 331 -4.78 21.85 1.34
N PHE A 332 -5.64 20.86 1.22
CA PHE A 332 -5.48 19.76 0.27
C PHE A 332 -5.67 20.27 -1.17
N PRO A 333 -4.83 19.88 -2.14
CA PRO A 333 -5.01 20.27 -3.53
C PRO A 333 -6.29 19.68 -4.12
N LEU A 334 -7.05 20.50 -4.83
CA LEU A 334 -8.30 20.09 -5.48
C LEU A 334 -7.95 19.36 -6.78
N GLN A 335 -7.94 18.02 -6.72
CA GLN A 335 -7.45 17.16 -7.78
C GLN A 335 -8.06 15.77 -7.68
N PRO A 336 -7.87 14.90 -8.71
CA PRO A 336 -8.22 13.50 -8.62
C PRO A 336 -7.56 12.84 -7.40
N ILE A 337 -8.32 11.96 -6.75
CA ILE A 337 -7.86 11.19 -5.60
C ILE A 337 -8.23 9.71 -5.75
N THR A 338 -7.51 8.89 -5.02
CA THR A 338 -7.90 7.51 -4.73
C THR A 338 -8.18 7.39 -3.24
N ILE A 339 -9.38 6.93 -2.87
CA ILE A 339 -9.71 6.57 -1.51
C ILE A 339 -9.77 5.06 -1.38
N LEU A 340 -9.17 4.53 -0.32
CA LEU A 340 -9.14 3.10 -0.09
C LEU A 340 -9.15 2.75 1.40
N LYS A 341 -9.57 1.52 1.67
CA LYS A 341 -9.42 0.87 2.97
C LYS A 341 -9.16 -0.61 2.79
N VAL A 342 -8.23 -1.13 3.59
CA VAL A 342 -7.96 -2.55 3.75
C VAL A 342 -8.36 -2.94 5.17
N TRP A 343 -9.07 -4.08 5.34
CA TRP A 343 -9.53 -4.52 6.66
C TRP A 343 -9.72 -6.02 6.74
N GLY A 344 -10.21 -6.49 7.90
CA GLY A 344 -10.40 -7.89 8.25
C GLY A 344 -9.25 -8.42 9.08
N ASP A 345 -9.44 -9.58 9.71
CA ASP A 345 -8.46 -10.18 10.63
C ASP A 345 -7.09 -10.39 9.98
N ASP A 346 -7.07 -10.70 8.70
CA ASP A 346 -5.88 -10.96 7.88
C ASP A 346 -5.57 -9.84 6.88
N LEU A 347 -6.31 -8.72 6.92
CA LEU A 347 -6.20 -7.59 5.98
C LEU A 347 -6.38 -8.01 4.51
N SER A 348 -7.27 -8.98 4.25
CA SER A 348 -7.55 -9.46 2.89
C SER A 348 -8.71 -8.75 2.20
N LYS A 349 -9.57 -8.09 2.96
CA LYS A 349 -10.70 -7.33 2.44
C LYS A 349 -10.26 -5.93 2.06
N TYR A 350 -10.79 -5.40 0.97
CA TYR A 350 -10.48 -4.04 0.52
C TYR A 350 -11.68 -3.39 -0.16
N TRP A 351 -11.68 -2.07 -0.09
CA TRP A 351 -12.58 -1.20 -0.85
C TRP A 351 -11.76 -0.04 -1.40
N ILE A 352 -11.97 0.29 -2.67
CA ILE A 352 -11.24 1.33 -3.39
C ILE A 352 -12.23 2.09 -4.26
N SER A 353 -12.12 3.42 -4.29
CA SER A 353 -12.87 4.28 -5.21
C SER A 353 -11.98 5.37 -5.77
N LYS A 354 -12.21 5.72 -7.03
CA LYS A 354 -11.77 7.00 -7.58
C LYS A 354 -12.62 8.10 -6.98
N GLY A 355 -12.07 9.30 -6.89
CA GLY A 355 -12.77 10.49 -6.46
C GLY A 355 -12.09 11.76 -6.95
N GLU A 356 -12.71 12.88 -6.66
CA GLU A 356 -12.19 14.22 -6.91
C GLU A 356 -12.32 15.04 -5.64
N ALA A 357 -11.21 15.57 -5.14
CA ALA A 357 -11.23 16.56 -4.06
C ALA A 357 -11.78 17.87 -4.60
N THR A 358 -12.88 18.37 -4.02
CA THR A 358 -13.65 19.48 -4.58
C THR A 358 -13.65 20.73 -3.71
N GLU A 359 -13.40 20.60 -2.42
CA GLU A 359 -13.48 21.72 -1.48
C GLU A 359 -12.66 21.44 -0.20
N ASN A 360 -11.94 22.44 0.29
CA ASN A 360 -11.39 22.43 1.64
C ASN A 360 -12.38 23.12 2.59
N LEU A 361 -12.69 22.45 3.70
CA LEU A 361 -13.65 22.94 4.68
C LEU A 361 -12.95 23.34 5.98
N VAL A 362 -13.58 24.24 6.72
CA VAL A 362 -13.17 24.64 8.07
C VAL A 362 -14.37 24.51 9.00
N ASN A 363 -14.38 23.45 9.79
CA ASN A 363 -15.36 23.24 10.86
C ASN A 363 -14.59 23.06 12.18
N GLU A 364 -14.70 24.00 13.07
CA GLU A 364 -13.97 24.01 14.34
C GLU A 364 -14.39 22.89 15.30
N THR A 365 -15.53 22.25 15.07
CA THR A 365 -16.03 21.10 15.85
C THR A 365 -15.52 19.75 15.37
N GLY A 366 -14.58 19.71 14.42
CA GLY A 366 -14.01 18.48 13.85
C GLY A 366 -12.49 18.53 13.73
N CYS A 367 -11.93 17.41 13.24
CA CYS A 367 -10.51 17.33 12.93
C CYS A 367 -10.07 18.44 11.99
N ARG A 368 -8.84 18.90 12.14
CA ARG A 368 -8.38 20.21 11.62
C ARG A 368 -8.26 20.27 10.10
N THR A 369 -7.79 19.22 9.44
CA THR A 369 -7.82 19.14 7.96
C THR A 369 -9.15 18.51 7.53
N GLN A 370 -9.87 19.15 6.63
CA GLN A 370 -11.17 18.68 6.16
C GLN A 370 -11.29 18.90 4.66
N VAL A 371 -11.56 17.81 3.92
CA VAL A 371 -11.64 17.80 2.46
C VAL A 371 -12.96 17.17 2.03
N ARG A 372 -13.74 17.89 1.22
CA ARG A 372 -14.88 17.32 0.51
C ARG A 372 -14.38 16.63 -0.76
N ALA A 373 -14.87 15.44 -1.02
CA ALA A 373 -14.57 14.73 -2.24
C ALA A 373 -15.82 14.03 -2.79
N THR A 374 -16.03 14.13 -4.11
CA THR A 374 -16.99 13.29 -4.83
C THR A 374 -16.35 11.94 -5.15
N LEU A 375 -17.13 10.87 -5.12
CA LEU A 375 -16.64 9.52 -5.36
C LEU A 375 -17.26 8.92 -6.63
N ALA A 376 -16.52 8.03 -7.30
CA ALA A 376 -17.04 7.28 -8.43
C ALA A 376 -17.96 6.14 -7.99
N LYS A 377 -17.66 5.49 -6.85
CA LYS A 377 -18.55 4.50 -6.24
C LYS A 377 -19.64 5.20 -5.42
N PRO A 378 -20.85 4.63 -5.30
CA PRO A 378 -21.90 5.22 -4.47
C PRO A 378 -21.49 5.36 -3.02
N VAL A 379 -21.65 6.55 -2.44
CA VAL A 379 -21.32 6.81 -1.03
C VAL A 379 -22.30 6.11 -0.08
N SER A 380 -23.50 5.77 -0.52
CA SER A 380 -24.46 4.94 0.23
C SER A 380 -23.85 3.60 0.66
N HIS A 381 -22.89 3.06 -0.12
CA HIS A 381 -22.18 1.85 0.26
C HIS A 381 -21.43 1.97 1.61
N LEU A 382 -20.96 3.16 1.94
CA LEU A 382 -20.29 3.43 3.23
C LEU A 382 -21.29 3.42 4.41
N LEU A 383 -22.57 3.69 4.15
CA LEU A 383 -23.64 3.62 5.14
C LEU A 383 -24.14 2.18 5.32
N ASP A 384 -24.44 1.50 4.22
CA ASP A 384 -25.02 0.15 4.21
C ASP A 384 -23.98 -0.93 4.56
N GLY A 385 -22.73 -0.75 4.13
CA GLY A 385 -21.61 -1.66 4.31
C GLY A 385 -20.43 -1.01 5.02
N SER A 386 -20.67 -0.35 6.16
CA SER A 386 -19.65 0.40 6.90
C SER A 386 -18.35 -0.37 7.10
N LEU A 387 -17.24 0.28 6.82
CA LEU A 387 -15.90 -0.32 6.79
C LEU A 387 -15.06 0.02 8.03
N GLY A 388 -15.67 0.64 9.04
CA GLY A 388 -14.99 1.14 10.23
C GLY A 388 -14.48 2.57 10.04
N ASN A 389 -13.64 3.04 10.99
CA ASN A 389 -13.36 4.47 11.18
C ASN A 389 -12.52 5.09 10.06
N HIS A 390 -11.22 4.76 10.00
CA HIS A 390 -10.31 5.45 9.11
C HIS A 390 -10.31 4.88 7.68
N HIS A 391 -10.25 5.79 6.72
CA HIS A 391 -9.96 5.52 5.31
C HIS A 391 -8.66 6.23 4.92
N VAL A 392 -8.09 5.84 3.81
CA VAL A 392 -6.82 6.40 3.34
C VAL A 392 -7.04 7.06 1.98
N ILE A 393 -6.60 8.30 1.85
CA ILE A 393 -6.70 9.09 0.62
C ILE A 393 -5.31 9.32 0.06
N VAL A 394 -5.14 9.02 -1.22
CA VAL A 394 -3.91 9.26 -1.98
C VAL A 394 -4.20 10.30 -3.05
N PRO A 395 -3.42 11.39 -3.15
CA PRO A 395 -3.51 12.31 -4.26
C PRO A 395 -3.20 11.63 -5.59
N GLY A 396 -4.14 11.65 -6.54
CA GLY A 396 -4.01 11.02 -7.85
C GLY A 396 -4.99 9.85 -8.10
N ASP A 397 -5.13 9.47 -9.37
CA ASP A 397 -5.98 8.34 -9.80
C ASP A 397 -5.16 7.05 -9.90
N TYR A 398 -5.19 6.25 -8.86
CA TYR A 398 -4.52 4.95 -8.76
C TYR A 398 -5.49 3.78 -8.56
N ALA A 399 -6.81 4.04 -8.54
CA ALA A 399 -7.80 3.04 -8.15
C ALA A 399 -7.72 1.76 -9.01
N ASP A 400 -7.67 1.91 -10.33
CA ASP A 400 -7.61 0.75 -11.24
C ASP A 400 -6.31 -0.05 -11.07
N MET A 401 -5.17 0.61 -10.82
CA MET A 401 -3.90 -0.04 -10.55
C MET A 401 -3.95 -0.82 -9.22
N MET A 402 -4.51 -0.23 -8.17
CA MET A 402 -4.66 -0.88 -6.87
C MET A 402 -5.64 -2.08 -6.94
N GLU A 403 -6.75 -1.97 -7.67
CA GLU A 403 -7.67 -3.09 -7.93
C GLU A 403 -6.92 -4.25 -8.63
N ARG A 404 -6.07 -3.96 -9.64
CA ARG A 404 -5.23 -4.97 -10.30
C ARG A 404 -4.20 -5.57 -9.35
N PHE A 405 -3.61 -4.77 -8.44
CA PHE A 405 -2.70 -5.27 -7.43
C PHE A 405 -3.39 -6.27 -6.49
N PHE A 406 -4.55 -5.92 -5.94
CA PHE A 406 -5.29 -6.86 -5.09
C PHE A 406 -5.69 -8.11 -5.88
N ALA A 407 -6.16 -7.93 -7.12
CA ALA A 407 -6.39 -9.06 -7.99
C ALA A 407 -5.13 -9.90 -8.22
N PHE A 408 -3.94 -9.33 -8.27
CA PHE A 408 -2.65 -10.03 -8.36
C PHE A 408 -2.31 -10.80 -7.08
N THR A 409 -2.59 -10.24 -5.89
CA THR A 409 -2.24 -10.84 -4.60
C THR A 409 -3.24 -11.87 -4.07
N VAL A 410 -4.41 -12.05 -4.71
CA VAL A 410 -5.40 -13.06 -4.29
C VAL A 410 -4.78 -14.45 -4.39
N ARG A 411 -4.34 -14.97 -3.26
CA ARG A 411 -4.00 -16.39 -3.08
C ARG A 411 -5.25 -17.07 -2.53
N LYS A 412 -5.73 -18.09 -3.21
CA LYS A 412 -6.78 -18.96 -2.66
C LYS A 412 -6.17 -20.01 -1.76
#